data_0955468624fab13d70e05425ff3e10a9
#
_entry.id   0955468624fab13d70e05425ff3e10a9
#
_cell.length_a   1.000
_cell.length_b   1.000
_cell.length_c   1.000
_cell.angle_alpha   90.00
_cell.angle_beta   90.00
_cell.angle_gamma   90.00
#
_symmetry.space_group_name_H-M   'P 1'
#
loop_
_entity.id
_entity.type
_entity.pdbx_description
1 polymer ?
#
loop_
_entity_poly.entity_id
_entity_poly.type
_entity_poly.pdbx_seq_one_letter_code
_entity_poly.pdbx_strand_id
1 'polypeptide(L)'
;PDPTDRAAYEAERNFELRIRDREHKLIKKVKKALERIEEGTFGICEKCGEDIDTKRLKVRPVTTLCIDCKTKEEAREKALGL
;
A
#
# COMPACT_ATOMS: atom_id res chain seq x y z
N PRO A 1 13.34 -35.93 9.23
CA PRO A 1 11.98 -35.48 8.98
C PRO A 1 11.45 -35.92 7.62
N ASP A 2 10.18 -36.21 7.58
CA ASP A 2 9.45 -36.63 6.41
C ASP A 2 9.47 -35.50 5.36
N PRO A 3 9.60 -35.78 4.05
CA PRO A 3 9.50 -34.77 3.01
C PRO A 3 8.19 -33.95 3.06
N THR A 4 7.09 -34.55 3.51
CA THR A 4 5.81 -33.87 3.69
C THR A 4 5.89 -32.81 4.80
N ASP A 5 6.53 -33.14 5.92
CA ASP A 5 6.72 -32.21 7.04
C ASP A 5 7.64 -31.04 6.64
N ARG A 6 8.67 -31.31 5.84
CA ARG A 6 9.56 -30.27 5.32
C ARG A 6 8.81 -29.31 4.40
N ALA A 7 7.96 -29.83 3.51
CA ALA A 7 7.18 -29.01 2.60
C ALA A 7 6.19 -28.10 3.36
N ALA A 8 5.54 -28.64 4.39
CA ALA A 8 4.63 -27.88 5.25
C ALA A 8 5.38 -26.77 6.00
N TYR A 9 6.55 -27.08 6.55
CA TYR A 9 7.39 -26.09 7.25
C TYR A 9 7.83 -24.96 6.32
N GLU A 10 8.26 -25.29 5.11
CA GLU A 10 8.68 -24.29 4.11
C GLU A 10 7.52 -23.40 3.68
N ALA A 11 6.33 -23.97 3.51
CA ALA A 11 5.12 -23.22 3.17
C ALA A 11 4.74 -22.22 4.27
N GLU A 12 4.80 -22.62 5.55
CA GLU A 12 4.56 -21.74 6.69
C GLU A 12 5.57 -20.59 6.73
N ARG A 13 6.85 -20.91 6.55
CA ARG A 13 7.92 -19.93 6.56
C ARG A 13 7.73 -18.89 5.43
N ASN A 14 7.39 -19.34 4.23
CA ASN A 14 7.11 -18.46 3.10
C ASN A 14 5.91 -17.54 3.37
N PHE A 15 4.89 -18.07 4.02
CA PHE A 15 3.71 -17.30 4.42
C PHE A 15 4.09 -16.21 5.43
N GLU A 16 4.87 -16.56 6.46
CA GLU A 16 5.35 -15.59 7.46
C GLU A 16 6.20 -14.49 6.84
N LEU A 17 7.08 -14.82 5.89
CA LEU A 17 7.90 -13.84 5.19
C LEU A 17 7.04 -12.87 4.37
N ARG A 18 5.99 -13.36 3.72
CA ARG A 18 5.05 -12.51 2.97
C ARG A 18 4.29 -11.55 3.88
N ILE A 19 3.88 -12.02 5.07
CA ILE A 19 3.22 -11.15 6.07
C ILE A 19 4.18 -10.05 6.52
N ARG A 20 5.42 -10.39 6.84
CA ARG A 20 6.45 -9.40 7.22
C ARG A 20 6.68 -8.36 6.15
N ASP A 21 6.76 -8.76 4.89
CA ASP A 21 6.91 -7.82 3.77
C ASP A 21 5.75 -6.85 3.68
N ARG A 22 4.53 -7.32 3.84
CA ARG A 22 3.33 -6.48 3.87
C ARG A 22 3.38 -5.48 5.01
N GLU A 23 3.75 -5.93 6.21
CA GLU A 23 3.86 -5.09 7.39
C GLU A 23 4.92 -4.00 7.20
N HIS A 24 6.09 -4.34 6.64
CA HIS A 24 7.14 -3.37 6.34
C HIS A 24 6.68 -2.32 5.35
N LYS A 25 5.98 -2.71 4.30
CA LYS A 25 5.44 -1.78 3.31
C LYS A 25 4.39 -0.86 3.93
N LEU A 26 3.53 -1.39 4.78
CA LEU A 26 2.51 -0.60 5.49
C LEU A 26 3.15 0.40 6.43
N ILE A 27 4.17 -0.01 7.20
CA ILE A 27 4.90 0.87 8.11
C ILE A 27 5.52 2.04 7.33
N LYS A 28 6.12 1.79 6.18
CA LYS A 28 6.67 2.85 5.32
C LYS A 28 5.60 3.82 4.86
N LYS A 29 4.44 3.33 4.47
CA LYS A 29 3.29 4.16 4.06
C LYS A 29 2.77 5.01 5.21
N VAL A 30 2.67 4.43 6.42
CA VAL A 30 2.23 5.16 7.61
C VAL A 30 3.23 6.27 7.96
N LYS A 31 4.53 5.98 7.92
CA LYS A 31 5.57 6.99 8.16
C LYS A 31 5.47 8.15 7.18
N LYS A 32 5.26 7.88 5.90
CA LYS A 32 5.07 8.92 4.88
C LYS A 32 3.81 9.75 5.15
N ALA A 33 2.72 9.11 5.58
CA ALA A 33 1.49 9.83 5.94
C ALA A 33 1.73 10.79 7.11
N LEU A 34 2.48 10.37 8.13
CA LEU A 34 2.85 11.20 9.26
C LEU A 34 3.73 12.39 8.84
N GLU A 35 4.70 12.16 7.96
CA GLU A 35 5.53 13.23 7.39
C GLU A 35 4.67 14.25 6.64
N ARG A 36 3.69 13.80 5.89
CA ARG A 36 2.77 14.68 5.14
C ARG A 36 1.91 15.52 6.08
N ILE A 37 1.50 14.97 7.22
CA ILE A 37 0.77 15.72 8.25
C ILE A 37 1.66 16.86 8.78
N GLU A 38 2.93 16.56 9.08
CA GLU A 38 3.88 17.55 9.56
C GLU A 38 4.15 18.64 8.52
N GLU A 39 4.22 18.26 7.25
CA GLU A 39 4.47 19.18 6.12
C GLU A 39 3.22 19.97 5.71
N GLY A 40 2.04 19.58 6.21
CA GLY A 40 0.78 20.22 5.82
C GLY A 40 0.25 19.79 4.46
N THR A 41 0.72 18.67 3.93
CA THR A 41 0.31 18.14 2.62
C THR A 41 -0.57 16.90 2.71
N PHE A 42 -0.88 16.45 3.93
CA PHE A 42 -1.77 15.30 4.14
C PHE A 42 -3.16 15.57 3.54
N GLY A 43 -3.69 14.57 2.83
CA GLY A 43 -5.00 14.69 2.21
C GLY A 43 -5.02 15.41 0.86
N ILE A 44 -3.86 15.77 0.33
CA ILE A 44 -3.72 16.39 -0.99
C ILE A 44 -3.15 15.35 -1.96
N CYS A 45 -3.78 15.18 -3.12
CA CYS A 45 -3.33 14.25 -4.14
C CYS A 45 -1.94 14.65 -4.66
N GLU A 46 -1.00 13.71 -4.66
CA GLU A 46 0.36 13.96 -5.15
C GLU A 46 0.43 14.27 -6.64
N LYS A 47 -0.54 13.80 -7.43
CA LYS A 47 -0.52 14.00 -8.88
C LYS A 47 -1.27 15.23 -9.34
N CYS A 48 -2.51 15.43 -8.90
CA CYS A 48 -3.32 16.53 -9.38
C CYS A 48 -3.40 17.73 -8.43
N GLY A 49 -2.93 17.57 -7.19
CA GLY A 49 -2.97 18.66 -6.20
C GLY A 49 -4.34 18.95 -5.61
N GLU A 50 -5.36 18.20 -5.98
CA GLU A 50 -6.70 18.35 -5.43
C GLU A 50 -6.82 17.64 -4.09
N ASP A 51 -7.81 18.05 -3.29
CA ASP A 51 -8.09 17.40 -2.02
C ASP A 51 -8.59 15.97 -2.24
N ILE A 52 -8.08 15.04 -1.44
CA ILE A 52 -8.59 13.67 -1.41
C ILE A 52 -9.86 13.65 -0.56
N ASP A 53 -10.91 12.98 -1.02
CA ASP A 53 -12.17 12.86 -0.30
C ASP A 53 -11.92 12.33 1.12
N THR A 54 -12.53 13.00 2.10
CA THR A 54 -12.44 12.63 3.51
C THR A 54 -12.89 11.19 3.77
N LYS A 55 -13.91 10.72 3.06
CA LYS A 55 -14.40 9.33 3.17
C LYS A 55 -13.32 8.33 2.74
N ARG A 56 -12.60 8.65 1.68
CA ARG A 56 -11.49 7.83 1.19
C ARG A 56 -10.35 7.80 2.20
N LEU A 57 -10.02 8.94 2.80
CA LEU A 57 -8.98 9.04 3.83
C LEU A 57 -9.32 8.25 5.09
N LYS A 58 -10.60 8.19 5.47
CA LYS A 58 -11.05 7.40 6.62
C LYS A 58 -10.85 5.91 6.39
N VAL A 59 -11.08 5.44 5.17
CA VAL A 59 -10.91 4.03 4.79
C VAL A 59 -9.45 3.70 4.54
N ARG A 60 -8.71 4.60 3.89
CA ARG A 60 -7.30 4.42 3.54
C ARG A 60 -6.50 5.66 3.89
N PRO A 61 -6.12 5.86 5.17
CA PRO A 61 -5.41 7.07 5.58
C PRO A 61 -4.01 7.22 4.98
N VAL A 62 -3.43 6.15 4.47
CA VAL A 62 -2.10 6.17 3.84
C VAL A 62 -2.15 6.47 2.34
N THR A 63 -3.34 6.67 1.76
CA THR A 63 -3.46 6.97 0.33
C THR A 63 -2.82 8.32 -0.02
N THR A 64 -2.16 8.38 -1.16
CA THR A 64 -1.50 9.59 -1.66
C THR A 64 -2.18 10.14 -2.91
N LEU A 65 -3.15 9.42 -3.46
CA LEU A 65 -3.85 9.78 -4.69
C LEU A 65 -5.35 9.88 -4.46
N CYS A 66 -5.99 10.84 -5.14
CA CYS A 66 -7.44 10.87 -5.21
C CYS A 66 -7.96 9.69 -6.04
N ILE A 67 -9.26 9.42 -5.97
CA ILE A 67 -9.84 8.27 -6.67
C ILE A 67 -9.63 8.36 -8.19
N ASP A 68 -9.74 9.54 -8.77
CA ASP A 68 -9.56 9.74 -10.23
C ASP A 68 -8.12 9.42 -10.65
N CYS A 69 -7.13 9.94 -9.94
CA CYS A 69 -5.73 9.67 -10.23
C CYS A 69 -5.37 8.20 -9.98
N LYS A 70 -5.93 7.60 -8.93
CA LYS A 70 -5.70 6.18 -8.63
C LYS A 70 -6.28 5.29 -9.74
N THR A 71 -7.49 5.59 -10.20
CA THR A 71 -8.14 4.86 -11.30
C THR A 71 -7.30 4.95 -12.59
N LYS A 72 -6.81 6.14 -12.90
CA LYS A 72 -5.93 6.34 -14.07
C LYS A 72 -4.63 5.57 -13.95
N GLU A 73 -4.03 5.55 -12.76
CA GLU A 73 -2.79 4.82 -12.50
C GLU A 73 -3.00 3.31 -12.67
N GLU A 74 -4.08 2.76 -12.12
CA GLU A 74 -4.42 1.35 -12.26
C GLU A 74 -4.69 0.98 -13.71
N ALA A 75 -5.37 1.84 -14.48
CA ALA A 75 -5.60 1.63 -15.90
C ALA A 75 -4.28 1.60 -16.68
N ARG A 76 -3.35 2.50 -16.36
CA ARG A 76 -2.02 2.54 -16.97
C ARG A 76 -1.22 1.28 -16.65
N GLU A 77 -1.20 0.86 -15.40
CA GLU A 77 -0.51 -0.36 -14.96
C GLU A 77 -1.06 -1.59 -15.71
N LYS A 78 -2.39 -1.68 -15.82
CA LYS A 78 -3.05 -2.77 -16.53
C LYS A 78 -2.69 -2.79 -18.00
N ALA A 79 -2.67 -1.63 -18.67
CA ALA A 79 -2.29 -1.50 -20.06
C ALA A 79 -0.83 -1.90 -20.33
N LEU A 80 0.05 -1.65 -19.36
CA LEU A 80 1.47 -1.99 -19.43
C LEU A 80 1.77 -3.42 -18.96
N GLY A 81 0.79 -4.15 -18.47
CA GLY A 81 0.97 -5.50 -17.96
C GLY A 81 1.66 -5.56 -16.59
N LEU A 82 1.59 -4.47 -15.84
CA LEU A 82 2.22 -4.38 -14.52
C LEU A 82 1.34 -4.92 -13.40
#